data_0ba42559fdb52f81b7f74f3c4bfd49ec
#
_entry.id   0ba42559fdb52f81b7f74f3c4bfd49ec
#
_cell.length_a   1.000
_cell.length_b   1.000
_cell.length_c   1.000
_cell.angle_alpha   90.00
_cell.angle_beta   90.00
_cell.angle_gamma   90.00
#
_symmetry.space_group_name_H-M   'P 1'
#
loop_
_entity.id
_entity.type
_entity.pdbx_description
1 polymer ?
#
loop_
_entity_poly.entity_id
_entity_poly.type
_entity_poly.pdbx_seq_one_letter_code
_entity_poly.pdbx_strand_id
1 'polypeptide(L)'
;MSSPPLPDAKPSPMAGVELADQLAVLQAELAAIKTETAVKVASLEDTIANLAHENTLLKRRLYGNRTERSHTSELQLALGDLLAGEAELQRALDGAVGKVEDAVEPESKPAGSRPAPKGRRDLSLSKLPRVVIEILHEELEASGCRRIGFEDSSQLMFRRGGFAVLVKRVAKYEVIHDDEATVETVPSPETLFPRALLHSSAIAHVITSKFALGVPHYRLEQDLANQGAQLDRGTMSRYVEHAGNVLGATIVHAMWQDALTNAQVISTDATGALIQPAKTKDGRPQACKKGHFFTAVVDCDAILFAYTEAHTSAFVKDLFGSFRGYLQADASNVYDVLEHGPPKDSEDGVRLVGCFAHLRRYMFEAAICRYPVGLQGLLRIRAIYAADRVVQRAPAAGRTTLRDQYVRPLVDDFFAWVHATKQITAGRNLATKALGYAANQEVELRRVLETGELPLDNTRAERALRKIVVGRKAWMFYGSDTHAEAAAAIFSIIASCRLHTLDPFQYLEEILRVLPYWTRDRYLELSPKYWRATRGRLRAEELATPISAFEVPPPLGEVAAVSASASPSS
;
A
#
# COMPACT_ATOMS: atom_id res chain seq x y z
N MET A 1 -105.81 16.48 -34.41
CA MET A 1 -105.47 17.11 -33.11
C MET A 1 -103.99 17.40 -33.13
N SER A 2 -103.65 18.63 -33.45
CA SER A 2 -102.27 19.13 -33.60
C SER A 2 -101.79 19.59 -32.23
N SER A 3 -100.56 19.08 -31.84
CA SER A 3 -99.85 19.56 -30.66
C SER A 3 -99.20 20.95 -30.95
N PRO A 4 -99.12 21.85 -29.96
CA PRO A 4 -98.59 23.17 -30.16
C PRO A 4 -97.01 23.13 -30.13
N PRO A 5 -96.34 24.07 -30.76
CA PRO A 5 -94.84 24.15 -30.78
C PRO A 5 -94.30 24.65 -29.44
N LEU A 6 -93.19 24.07 -29.01
CA LEU A 6 -92.40 24.51 -27.84
C LEU A 6 -91.77 25.90 -28.13
N PRO A 7 -91.67 26.79 -27.14
CA PRO A 7 -91.02 28.11 -27.34
C PRO A 7 -89.50 28.00 -27.41
N ASP A 8 -88.94 28.63 -28.42
CA ASP A 8 -87.47 28.89 -28.58
C ASP A 8 -86.99 29.76 -27.41
N ALA A 9 -86.40 29.13 -26.41
CA ALA A 9 -85.65 29.84 -25.38
C ALA A 9 -84.28 30.24 -25.92
N LYS A 10 -84.14 31.48 -26.35
CA LYS A 10 -82.79 32.06 -26.64
C LYS A 10 -82.00 32.06 -25.36
N PRO A 11 -80.74 31.53 -25.33
CA PRO A 11 -79.91 31.58 -24.17
C PRO A 11 -79.60 33.04 -23.77
N SER A 12 -79.68 33.32 -22.46
CA SER A 12 -79.41 34.65 -21.90
C SER A 12 -77.89 35.01 -22.15
N PRO A 13 -77.56 36.22 -22.55
CA PRO A 13 -76.17 36.64 -22.81
C PRO A 13 -75.25 36.48 -21.57
N MET A 14 -75.80 36.48 -20.37
CA MET A 14 -75.05 36.27 -19.10
C MET A 14 -74.56 34.83 -18.94
N ALA A 15 -75.30 33.81 -19.42
CA ALA A 15 -74.88 32.41 -19.33
C ALA A 15 -73.64 32.09 -20.23
N GLY A 16 -73.49 32.85 -21.34
CA GLY A 16 -72.34 32.70 -22.25
C GLY A 16 -71.04 33.25 -21.69
N VAL A 17 -71.05 34.32 -20.89
CA VAL A 17 -69.87 34.91 -20.22
C VAL A 17 -69.40 34.01 -19.08
N GLU A 18 -70.33 33.50 -18.27
CA GLU A 18 -70.02 32.60 -17.17
C GLU A 18 -69.39 31.28 -17.64
N LEU A 19 -69.85 30.74 -18.78
CA LEU A 19 -69.26 29.56 -19.40
C LEU A 19 -67.88 29.82 -20.00
N ALA A 20 -67.62 31.01 -20.57
CA ALA A 20 -66.31 31.42 -21.09
C ALA A 20 -65.27 31.56 -19.96
N ASP A 21 -65.67 32.16 -18.81
CA ASP A 21 -64.82 32.28 -17.63
C ASP A 21 -64.49 30.92 -17.00
N GLN A 22 -65.48 30.02 -16.90
CA GLN A 22 -65.23 28.66 -16.46
C GLN A 22 -64.30 27.89 -17.40
N LEU A 23 -64.41 28.08 -18.69
CA LEU A 23 -63.55 27.46 -19.70
C LEU A 23 -62.12 28.00 -19.62
N ALA A 24 -61.94 29.28 -19.34
CA ALA A 24 -60.64 29.90 -19.14
C ALA A 24 -59.92 29.38 -17.85
N VAL A 25 -60.68 29.23 -16.78
CA VAL A 25 -60.18 28.63 -15.51
C VAL A 25 -59.74 27.17 -15.73
N LEU A 26 -60.55 26.36 -16.40
CA LEU A 26 -60.22 24.96 -16.68
C LEU A 26 -59.01 24.83 -17.63
N GLN A 27 -58.87 25.75 -18.59
CA GLN A 27 -57.70 25.81 -19.49
C GLN A 27 -56.43 26.17 -18.70
N ALA A 28 -56.50 27.09 -17.75
CA ALA A 28 -55.39 27.48 -16.89
C ALA A 28 -55.00 26.31 -15.95
N GLU A 29 -55.98 25.63 -15.36
CA GLU A 29 -55.72 24.43 -14.54
C GLU A 29 -55.08 23.30 -15.36
N LEU A 30 -55.57 23.06 -16.57
CA LEU A 30 -55.01 22.04 -17.46
C LEU A 30 -53.57 22.38 -17.90
N ALA A 31 -53.26 23.65 -18.10
CA ALA A 31 -51.92 24.12 -18.41
C ALA A 31 -50.99 23.93 -17.19
N ALA A 32 -51.45 24.24 -15.99
CA ALA A 32 -50.70 24.01 -14.75
C ALA A 32 -50.42 22.52 -14.51
N ILE A 33 -51.41 21.66 -14.69
CA ILE A 33 -51.23 20.20 -14.56
C ILE A 33 -50.26 19.67 -15.63
N LYS A 34 -50.35 20.16 -16.86
CA LYS A 34 -49.39 19.75 -17.92
C LYS A 34 -47.97 20.16 -17.61
N THR A 35 -47.72 21.35 -17.07
CA THR A 35 -46.39 21.78 -16.67
C THR A 35 -45.86 20.97 -15.47
N GLU A 36 -46.68 20.72 -14.47
CA GLU A 36 -46.32 19.89 -13.31
C GLU A 36 -45.99 18.44 -13.72
N THR A 37 -46.84 17.84 -14.60
CA THR A 37 -46.55 16.49 -15.11
C THR A 37 -45.32 16.42 -15.98
N ALA A 38 -45.01 17.44 -16.80
CA ALA A 38 -43.79 17.50 -17.60
C ALA A 38 -42.53 17.55 -16.71
N VAL A 39 -42.57 18.34 -15.63
CA VAL A 39 -41.48 18.40 -14.65
C VAL A 39 -41.30 17.05 -13.94
N LYS A 40 -42.40 16.41 -13.53
CA LYS A 40 -42.33 15.06 -12.91
C LYS A 40 -41.80 14.00 -13.85
N VAL A 41 -42.20 14.01 -15.12
CA VAL A 41 -41.72 13.08 -16.15
C VAL A 41 -40.22 13.26 -16.38
N ALA A 42 -39.74 14.49 -16.54
CA ALA A 42 -38.31 14.79 -16.71
C ALA A 42 -37.50 14.29 -15.48
N SER A 43 -37.98 14.52 -14.27
CA SER A 43 -37.33 14.03 -13.04
C SER A 43 -37.28 12.50 -12.95
N LEU A 44 -38.33 11.81 -13.42
CA LEU A 44 -38.36 10.35 -13.46
C LEU A 44 -37.42 9.79 -14.56
N GLU A 45 -37.35 10.43 -15.71
CA GLU A 45 -36.41 10.05 -16.78
C GLU A 45 -34.95 10.18 -16.32
N ASP A 46 -34.58 11.27 -15.63
CA ASP A 46 -33.27 11.42 -15.01
C ASP A 46 -32.98 10.34 -13.96
N THR A 47 -33.98 10.00 -13.14
CA THR A 47 -33.85 8.94 -12.14
C THR A 47 -33.62 7.58 -12.80
N ILE A 48 -34.34 7.26 -13.86
CA ILE A 48 -34.19 6.02 -14.64
C ILE A 48 -32.81 5.96 -15.28
N ALA A 49 -32.33 7.06 -15.86
CA ALA A 49 -31.00 7.14 -16.48
C ALA A 49 -29.89 6.89 -15.43
N ASN A 50 -30.02 7.51 -14.26
CA ASN A 50 -29.08 7.33 -13.14
C ASN A 50 -29.07 5.88 -12.63
N LEU A 51 -30.23 5.27 -12.44
CA LEU A 51 -30.35 3.86 -12.01
C LEU A 51 -29.83 2.89 -13.06
N ALA A 52 -30.03 3.14 -14.34
CA ALA A 52 -29.50 2.33 -15.44
C ALA A 52 -27.97 2.38 -15.47
N HIS A 53 -27.39 3.56 -15.26
CA HIS A 53 -25.94 3.74 -15.17
C HIS A 53 -25.35 3.07 -13.92
N GLU A 54 -26.01 3.21 -12.77
CA GLU A 54 -25.66 2.52 -11.52
C GLU A 54 -25.68 0.99 -11.68
N ASN A 55 -26.71 0.43 -12.35
CA ASN A 55 -26.78 -0.99 -12.67
C ASN A 55 -25.61 -1.45 -13.57
N THR A 56 -25.21 -0.63 -14.52
CA THR A 56 -24.08 -0.91 -15.41
C THR A 56 -22.76 -0.96 -14.62
N LEU A 57 -22.56 -0.02 -13.68
CA LEU A 57 -21.38 -0.01 -12.79
C LEU A 57 -21.39 -1.19 -11.83
N LEU A 58 -22.52 -1.55 -11.25
CA LEU A 58 -22.66 -2.72 -10.38
C LEU A 58 -22.37 -4.02 -11.14
N LYS A 59 -22.86 -4.15 -12.38
CA LYS A 59 -22.51 -5.29 -13.26
C LYS A 59 -21.02 -5.34 -13.59
N ARG A 60 -20.38 -4.21 -13.89
CA ARG A 60 -18.92 -4.14 -14.08
C ARG A 60 -18.14 -4.52 -12.82
N ARG A 61 -18.62 -4.17 -11.61
CA ARG A 61 -18.02 -4.60 -10.33
C ARG A 61 -18.16 -6.10 -10.07
N LEU A 62 -19.27 -6.70 -10.43
CA LEU A 62 -19.53 -8.13 -10.21
C LEU A 62 -18.80 -9.02 -11.23
N TYR A 63 -18.72 -8.59 -12.49
CA TYR A 63 -18.27 -9.41 -13.62
C TYR A 63 -17.05 -8.85 -14.36
N GLY A 64 -16.60 -7.61 -14.07
CA GLY A 64 -15.48 -6.95 -14.75
C GLY A 64 -14.16 -7.02 -13.98
N ASN A 65 -13.06 -6.80 -14.70
CA ASN A 65 -11.74 -6.64 -14.09
C ASN A 65 -11.77 -5.44 -13.12
N ARG A 66 -11.36 -5.65 -11.86
CA ARG A 66 -11.32 -4.64 -10.79
C ARG A 66 -10.16 -3.65 -10.96
N THR A 67 -10.06 -3.01 -12.11
CA THR A 67 -9.12 -1.91 -12.33
C THR A 67 -9.87 -0.59 -12.30
N GLU A 68 -9.41 0.36 -11.52
CA GLU A 68 -9.96 1.73 -11.43
C GLU A 68 -9.75 2.55 -12.74
N ARG A 69 -9.15 1.96 -13.77
CA ARG A 69 -8.99 2.57 -15.09
C ARG A 69 -10.25 2.33 -15.93
N SER A 70 -11.26 3.19 -15.75
CA SER A 70 -12.37 3.32 -16.68
C SER A 70 -11.94 4.15 -17.89
N HIS A 71 -12.56 3.89 -19.06
CA HIS A 71 -12.31 4.63 -20.29
C HIS A 71 -12.54 6.14 -20.06
N THR A 72 -11.50 6.93 -20.29
CA THR A 72 -11.33 8.30 -19.83
C THR A 72 -12.26 9.29 -20.52
N SER A 73 -12.76 9.00 -21.73
CA SER A 73 -13.49 9.98 -22.55
C SER A 73 -14.95 10.22 -22.12
N GLU A 74 -15.72 9.18 -21.85
CA GLU A 74 -17.13 9.33 -21.37
C GLU A 74 -17.21 9.91 -19.95
N LEU A 75 -16.24 9.55 -19.11
CA LEU A 75 -16.11 10.08 -17.75
C LEU A 75 -15.69 11.54 -17.73
N GLN A 76 -14.80 11.97 -18.64
CA GLN A 76 -14.36 13.35 -18.76
C GLN A 76 -15.50 14.26 -19.26
N LEU A 77 -16.33 13.78 -20.18
CA LEU A 77 -17.49 14.52 -20.67
C LEU A 77 -18.56 14.69 -19.58
N ALA A 78 -18.93 13.60 -18.89
CA ALA A 78 -19.92 13.67 -17.81
C ALA A 78 -19.44 14.49 -16.61
N LEU A 79 -18.15 14.48 -16.31
CA LEU A 79 -17.55 15.32 -15.27
C LEU A 79 -17.40 16.79 -15.71
N GLY A 80 -17.17 17.04 -17.00
CA GLY A 80 -17.04 18.38 -17.56
C GLY A 80 -18.30 19.22 -17.44
N ASP A 81 -19.46 18.63 -17.75
CA ASP A 81 -20.76 19.30 -17.64
C ASP A 81 -21.11 19.60 -16.16
N LEU A 82 -20.82 18.67 -15.25
CA LEU A 82 -21.03 18.87 -13.82
C LEU A 82 -20.05 19.92 -13.24
N LEU A 83 -18.81 19.96 -13.70
CA LEU A 83 -17.81 20.95 -13.27
C LEU A 83 -18.19 22.37 -13.69
N ALA A 84 -18.83 22.55 -14.85
CA ALA A 84 -19.29 23.85 -15.29
C ALA A 84 -20.39 24.42 -14.36
N GLY A 85 -21.25 23.56 -13.80
CA GLY A 85 -22.28 23.93 -12.83
C GLY A 85 -21.75 24.30 -11.44
N GLU A 86 -20.53 23.86 -11.08
CA GLU A 86 -19.94 24.06 -9.74
C GLU A 86 -18.73 25.03 -9.74
N ALA A 87 -18.63 25.89 -10.77
CA ALA A 87 -17.49 26.79 -10.96
C ALA A 87 -17.30 27.81 -9.81
N GLU A 88 -18.37 28.18 -9.11
CA GLU A 88 -18.32 29.13 -7.98
C GLU A 88 -17.74 28.43 -6.73
N LEU A 89 -18.20 27.23 -6.43
CA LEU A 89 -17.66 26.40 -5.34
C LEU A 89 -16.17 26.10 -5.59
N GLN A 90 -15.82 25.79 -6.84
CA GLN A 90 -14.43 25.54 -7.22
C GLN A 90 -13.54 26.76 -6.92
N ARG A 91 -13.96 27.98 -7.31
CA ARG A 91 -13.21 29.22 -7.07
C ARG A 91 -13.06 29.55 -5.59
N ALA A 92 -14.12 29.34 -4.80
CA ALA A 92 -14.08 29.58 -3.35
C ALA A 92 -13.07 28.63 -2.66
N LEU A 93 -13.06 27.34 -3.03
CA LEU A 93 -12.14 26.35 -2.49
C LEU A 93 -10.69 26.59 -2.94
N ASP A 94 -10.45 26.97 -4.21
CA ASP A 94 -9.12 27.30 -4.71
C ASP A 94 -8.56 28.56 -4.02
N GLY A 95 -9.40 29.55 -3.72
CA GLY A 95 -9.02 30.72 -2.92
C GLY A 95 -8.64 30.38 -1.47
N ALA A 96 -9.29 29.39 -0.85
CA ALA A 96 -8.91 28.92 0.46
C ALA A 96 -7.56 28.19 0.46
N VAL A 97 -7.27 27.38 -0.57
CA VAL A 97 -5.97 26.70 -0.75
C VAL A 97 -4.85 27.72 -1.03
N GLY A 98 -5.09 28.78 -1.81
CA GLY A 98 -4.11 29.82 -2.08
C GLY A 98 -3.63 30.53 -0.81
N LYS A 99 -4.52 30.78 0.16
CA LYS A 99 -4.14 31.36 1.46
C LYS A 99 -3.18 30.46 2.25
N VAL A 100 -3.25 29.15 2.08
CA VAL A 100 -2.31 28.19 2.70
C VAL A 100 -0.95 28.24 2.01
N GLU A 101 -0.93 28.35 0.68
CA GLU A 101 0.32 28.44 -0.10
C GLU A 101 1.10 29.71 0.23
N ASP A 102 0.41 30.83 0.48
CA ASP A 102 1.04 32.11 0.86
C ASP A 102 1.60 32.10 2.30
N ALA A 103 1.06 31.26 3.17
CA ALA A 103 1.40 31.25 4.60
C ALA A 103 2.45 30.21 4.99
N VAL A 104 2.74 29.23 4.13
CA VAL A 104 3.67 28.13 4.43
C VAL A 104 5.00 28.39 3.72
N GLU A 105 6.03 28.79 4.51
CA GLU A 105 7.40 28.76 4.02
C GLU A 105 7.87 27.29 3.90
N PRO A 106 8.24 26.82 2.70
CA PRO A 106 8.77 25.47 2.53
C PRO A 106 10.13 25.37 3.25
N GLU A 107 10.33 24.29 3.96
CA GLU A 107 11.64 23.93 4.47
C GLU A 107 12.63 23.98 3.30
N SER A 108 13.64 24.83 3.36
CA SER A 108 14.60 25.01 2.27
C SER A 108 15.44 23.75 2.14
N LYS A 109 14.91 22.76 1.40
CA LYS A 109 15.79 21.74 0.80
C LYS A 109 16.65 22.46 -0.22
N PRO A 110 17.99 22.25 -0.22
CA PRO A 110 18.81 22.75 -1.31
C PRO A 110 18.17 22.27 -2.61
N ALA A 111 17.80 23.22 -3.46
CA ALA A 111 17.18 22.94 -4.74
C ALA A 111 18.12 22.05 -5.56
N GLY A 112 17.91 20.74 -5.45
CA GLY A 112 18.44 19.81 -6.40
C GLY A 112 17.82 20.18 -7.73
N SER A 113 18.56 20.88 -8.57
CA SER A 113 18.17 21.14 -9.96
C SER A 113 17.71 19.80 -10.53
N ARG A 114 16.49 19.76 -11.08
CA ARG A 114 16.07 18.61 -11.91
C ARG A 114 17.17 18.41 -12.92
N PRO A 115 17.88 17.25 -12.92
CA PRO A 115 18.92 17.02 -13.87
C PRO A 115 18.29 17.17 -15.25
N ALA A 116 18.86 18.03 -16.11
CA ALA A 116 18.51 18.10 -17.51
C ALA A 116 18.55 16.68 -18.07
N PRO A 117 17.68 16.31 -19.03
CA PRO A 117 17.69 14.98 -19.63
C PRO A 117 19.10 14.75 -20.16
N LYS A 118 19.87 13.96 -19.40
CA LYS A 118 21.21 13.56 -19.77
C LYS A 118 21.05 12.71 -21.02
N GLY A 119 21.76 13.07 -22.06
CA GLY A 119 22.05 12.20 -23.18
C GLY A 119 22.49 10.79 -22.69
N ARG A 120 23.09 10.00 -23.53
CA ARG A 120 23.56 8.63 -23.24
C ARG A 120 24.06 8.49 -21.79
N ARG A 121 23.49 7.55 -21.00
CA ARG A 121 23.87 7.34 -19.59
C ARG A 121 25.36 7.11 -19.50
N ASP A 122 26.05 7.88 -18.67
CA ASP A 122 27.46 7.70 -18.38
C ASP A 122 27.64 6.44 -17.52
N LEU A 123 28.27 5.43 -18.10
CA LEU A 123 28.58 4.17 -17.43
C LEU A 123 29.87 4.25 -16.59
N SER A 124 30.60 5.36 -16.62
CA SER A 124 31.87 5.53 -15.88
C SER A 124 31.64 5.46 -14.36
N LEU A 125 30.48 5.91 -13.87
CA LEU A 125 30.09 5.90 -12.47
C LEU A 125 29.47 4.57 -12.00
N SER A 126 29.33 3.58 -12.89
CA SER A 126 28.80 2.26 -12.56
C SER A 126 29.80 1.48 -11.69
N LYS A 127 29.29 0.89 -10.58
CA LYS A 127 30.07 -0.02 -9.70
C LYS A 127 30.12 -1.47 -10.24
N LEU A 128 29.64 -1.71 -11.44
CA LEU A 128 29.67 -3.05 -12.04
C LEU A 128 31.09 -3.48 -12.39
N PRO A 129 31.40 -4.79 -12.32
CA PRO A 129 32.66 -5.32 -12.80
C PRO A 129 32.93 -4.91 -14.25
N ARG A 130 34.12 -4.49 -14.56
CA ARG A 130 34.51 -4.06 -15.89
C ARG A 130 35.26 -5.18 -16.60
N VAL A 131 34.82 -5.47 -17.81
CA VAL A 131 35.55 -6.33 -18.75
C VAL A 131 36.13 -5.40 -19.80
N VAL A 132 37.44 -5.29 -19.83
CA VAL A 132 38.20 -4.47 -20.80
C VAL A 132 38.63 -5.36 -21.92
N ILE A 133 38.31 -4.97 -23.16
CA ILE A 133 38.81 -5.62 -24.37
C ILE A 133 39.57 -4.58 -25.15
N GLU A 134 40.86 -4.82 -25.35
CA GLU A 134 41.75 -4.00 -26.17
C GLU A 134 41.68 -4.51 -27.61
N ILE A 135 41.41 -3.62 -28.56
CA ILE A 135 41.44 -3.91 -29.99
C ILE A 135 42.72 -3.29 -30.53
N LEU A 136 43.66 -4.13 -30.91
CA LEU A 136 44.95 -3.75 -31.44
C LEU A 136 44.99 -4.00 -32.94
N HIS A 137 45.83 -3.20 -33.65
CA HIS A 137 46.11 -3.42 -35.07
C HIS A 137 47.42 -4.24 -35.17
N GLU A 138 47.34 -5.53 -35.42
CA GLU A 138 48.46 -6.46 -35.38
C GLU A 138 49.64 -6.03 -36.29
N GLU A 139 49.36 -5.54 -37.50
CA GLU A 139 50.39 -5.10 -38.43
C GLU A 139 51.12 -3.84 -37.97
N LEU A 140 50.43 -2.86 -37.37
CA LEU A 140 51.04 -1.63 -36.83
C LEU A 140 51.83 -1.93 -35.54
N GLU A 141 51.36 -2.82 -34.69
CA GLU A 141 52.09 -3.28 -33.51
C GLU A 141 53.38 -4.02 -33.94
N ALA A 142 53.28 -4.91 -34.96
CA ALA A 142 54.44 -5.64 -35.49
C ALA A 142 55.45 -4.74 -36.18
N SER A 143 55.02 -3.61 -36.78
CA SER A 143 55.88 -2.62 -37.41
C SER A 143 56.59 -1.67 -36.43
N GLY A 144 56.32 -1.79 -35.11
CA GLY A 144 56.89 -0.95 -34.07
C GLY A 144 56.36 0.48 -34.04
N CYS A 145 55.17 0.75 -34.66
CA CYS A 145 54.52 2.06 -34.60
C CYS A 145 54.18 2.43 -33.16
N ARG A 146 54.43 3.68 -32.78
CA ARG A 146 54.15 4.18 -31.44
C ARG A 146 52.63 4.35 -31.23
N ARG A 147 52.03 3.61 -30.29
CA ARG A 147 50.68 3.81 -29.84
C ARG A 147 50.55 5.16 -29.09
N ILE A 148 49.60 6.02 -29.48
CA ILE A 148 49.40 7.34 -28.89
C ILE A 148 48.23 7.38 -27.90
N GLY A 149 47.38 6.32 -27.81
CA GLY A 149 46.29 6.20 -26.86
C GLY A 149 45.24 5.21 -27.28
N PHE A 150 44.12 5.22 -26.55
CA PHE A 150 42.90 4.45 -26.85
C PHE A 150 41.72 5.39 -26.91
N GLU A 151 40.77 5.10 -27.80
CA GLU A 151 39.44 5.67 -27.77
C GLU A 151 38.54 4.69 -27.03
N ASP A 152 38.07 5.09 -25.83
CA ASP A 152 37.25 4.24 -24.97
C ASP A 152 35.80 4.40 -25.26
N SER A 153 35.08 3.30 -25.48
CA SER A 153 33.64 3.25 -25.52
C SER A 153 33.10 2.23 -24.51
N SER A 154 31.97 2.55 -23.86
CA SER A 154 31.38 1.69 -22.83
C SER A 154 30.00 1.21 -23.19
N GLN A 155 29.72 -0.06 -22.97
CA GLN A 155 28.41 -0.67 -23.14
C GLN A 155 28.02 -1.45 -21.89
N LEU A 156 26.71 -1.46 -21.55
CA LEU A 156 26.21 -2.31 -20.46
C LEU A 156 26.08 -3.74 -20.98
N MET A 157 26.86 -4.65 -20.37
CA MET A 157 26.84 -6.08 -20.70
C MET A 157 26.23 -6.88 -19.55
N PHE A 158 25.36 -7.83 -19.85
CA PHE A 158 24.85 -8.81 -18.90
C PHE A 158 25.83 -9.99 -18.82
N ARG A 159 26.26 -10.32 -17.58
CA ARG A 159 27.05 -11.52 -17.30
C ARG A 159 26.27 -12.38 -16.31
N ARG A 160 25.97 -13.61 -16.66
CA ARG A 160 25.33 -14.56 -15.76
C ARG A 160 26.25 -14.82 -14.57
N GLY A 161 25.85 -14.45 -13.37
CA GLY A 161 26.44 -14.96 -12.14
C GLY A 161 25.96 -16.39 -11.95
N GLY A 162 26.83 -17.35 -11.98
CA GLY A 162 26.48 -18.75 -11.80
C GLY A 162 26.48 -19.16 -10.34
N PHE A 163 25.86 -20.32 -10.05
CA PHE A 163 25.99 -21.02 -8.78
C PHE A 163 27.39 -21.67 -8.69
N ALA A 164 27.92 -21.75 -7.46
CA ALA A 164 29.17 -22.43 -7.17
C ALA A 164 28.96 -23.49 -6.07
N VAL A 165 29.75 -24.52 -6.06
CA VAL A 165 29.80 -25.49 -4.96
C VAL A 165 30.79 -24.99 -3.92
N LEU A 166 30.28 -24.63 -2.74
CA LEU A 166 31.11 -24.29 -1.59
C LEU A 166 31.59 -25.57 -0.91
N VAL A 167 32.89 -25.82 -0.97
CA VAL A 167 33.49 -26.98 -0.31
C VAL A 167 34.08 -26.57 1.03
N LYS A 168 33.49 -27.05 2.11
CA LYS A 168 33.99 -26.87 3.47
C LYS A 168 34.90 -28.02 3.82
N ARG A 169 36.18 -27.74 4.08
CA ARG A 169 37.18 -28.71 4.54
C ARG A 169 37.50 -28.44 5.99
N VAL A 170 37.23 -29.43 6.86
CA VAL A 170 37.54 -29.33 8.30
C VAL A 170 38.73 -30.23 8.59
N ALA A 171 39.75 -29.63 9.19
CA ALA A 171 40.96 -30.35 9.57
C ALA A 171 40.68 -31.29 10.75
N LYS A 172 41.31 -32.45 10.72
CA LYS A 172 41.37 -33.41 11.81
C LYS A 172 42.81 -33.54 12.23
N TYR A 173 43.05 -33.55 13.52
CA TYR A 173 44.37 -33.64 14.11
C TYR A 173 44.44 -34.88 15.00
N GLU A 174 45.56 -35.59 14.92
CA GLU A 174 45.90 -36.59 15.90
C GLU A 174 46.63 -35.89 17.08
N VAL A 175 46.02 -35.97 18.26
CA VAL A 175 46.60 -35.36 19.47
C VAL A 175 46.93 -36.51 20.43
N ILE A 176 48.19 -36.53 20.87
CA ILE A 176 48.66 -37.56 21.81
C ILE A 176 48.59 -36.96 23.22
N HIS A 177 47.73 -37.54 24.06
CA HIS A 177 47.65 -37.24 25.50
C HIS A 177 48.03 -38.53 26.28
N ASP A 178 49.03 -38.45 27.14
CA ASP A 178 49.44 -39.54 28.01
C ASP A 178 49.64 -40.89 27.29
N ASP A 179 50.28 -40.89 26.13
CA ASP A 179 50.51 -42.03 25.20
C ASP A 179 49.24 -42.61 24.53
N GLU A 180 48.07 -41.97 24.68
CA GLU A 180 46.89 -42.31 23.90
C GLU A 180 46.66 -41.30 22.76
N ALA A 181 46.51 -41.82 21.55
CA ALA A 181 46.21 -41.00 20.36
C ALA A 181 44.69 -40.76 20.25
N THR A 182 44.30 -39.49 20.34
CA THR A 182 42.91 -39.04 20.12
C THR A 182 42.79 -38.23 18.86
N VAL A 183 41.61 -38.28 18.17
CA VAL A 183 41.34 -37.47 16.97
C VAL A 183 40.53 -36.26 17.35
N GLU A 184 41.12 -35.11 17.28
CA GLU A 184 40.42 -33.83 17.46
C GLU A 184 40.04 -33.20 16.12
N THR A 185 38.87 -32.65 16.05
CA THR A 185 38.33 -31.98 14.87
C THR A 185 38.09 -30.51 15.19
N VAL A 186 38.52 -29.60 14.34
CA VAL A 186 38.28 -28.17 14.51
C VAL A 186 36.77 -27.87 14.53
N PRO A 187 36.28 -27.14 15.55
CA PRO A 187 34.87 -26.78 15.62
C PRO A 187 34.51 -25.90 14.41
N SER A 188 33.37 -26.21 13.82
CA SER A 188 32.87 -25.42 12.68
C SER A 188 32.08 -24.22 13.17
N PRO A 189 32.13 -23.07 12.49
CA PRO A 189 31.26 -21.93 12.76
C PRO A 189 29.79 -22.32 12.78
N GLU A 190 29.02 -21.71 13.68
CA GLU A 190 27.58 -21.94 13.80
C GLU A 190 26.86 -21.52 12.51
N THR A 191 25.83 -22.26 12.15
CA THR A 191 25.01 -21.99 10.97
C THR A 191 23.54 -22.18 11.32
N LEU A 192 22.69 -21.31 10.75
CA LEU A 192 21.25 -21.35 10.98
C LEU A 192 20.61 -22.68 10.53
N PHE A 193 21.18 -23.28 9.49
CA PHE A 193 20.72 -24.55 8.92
C PHE A 193 21.85 -25.61 8.95
N PRO A 194 22.02 -26.34 10.05
CA PRO A 194 23.04 -27.38 10.14
C PRO A 194 22.86 -28.42 9.02
N ARG A 195 23.95 -28.84 8.39
CA ARG A 195 23.96 -29.83 7.28
C ARG A 195 23.10 -29.45 6.06
N ALA A 196 22.84 -28.14 5.86
CA ALA A 196 22.06 -27.65 4.73
C ALA A 196 22.75 -27.93 3.39
N LEU A 197 21.96 -28.28 2.39
CA LEU A 197 22.40 -28.35 0.99
C LEU A 197 22.71 -26.94 0.45
N LEU A 198 21.93 -25.93 0.88
CA LEU A 198 22.02 -24.56 0.39
C LEU A 198 22.79 -23.69 1.38
N HIS A 199 23.78 -22.97 0.88
CA HIS A 199 24.42 -21.87 1.60
C HIS A 199 23.43 -20.69 1.76
N SER A 200 23.64 -19.82 2.74
CA SER A 200 22.78 -18.65 3.02
C SER A 200 22.56 -17.77 1.78
N SER A 201 23.58 -17.60 0.93
CA SER A 201 23.43 -16.85 -0.33
C SER A 201 22.45 -17.49 -1.31
N ALA A 202 22.44 -18.82 -1.41
CA ALA A 202 21.50 -19.53 -2.27
C ALA A 202 20.05 -19.44 -1.72
N ILE A 203 19.89 -19.52 -0.39
CA ILE A 203 18.59 -19.31 0.28
C ILE A 203 18.11 -17.87 0.06
N ALA A 204 18.97 -16.86 0.27
CA ALA A 204 18.65 -15.46 0.01
C ALA A 204 18.26 -15.21 -1.45
N HIS A 205 18.94 -15.87 -2.41
CA HIS A 205 18.59 -15.78 -3.83
C HIS A 205 17.20 -16.36 -4.14
N VAL A 206 16.86 -17.53 -3.60
CA VAL A 206 15.53 -18.13 -3.76
C VAL A 206 14.44 -17.24 -3.18
N ILE A 207 14.65 -16.72 -1.97
CA ILE A 207 13.71 -15.82 -1.29
C ILE A 207 13.50 -14.54 -2.11
N THR A 208 14.57 -13.87 -2.50
CA THR A 208 14.46 -12.59 -3.23
C THR A 208 13.90 -12.76 -4.62
N SER A 209 14.26 -13.83 -5.33
CA SER A 209 13.67 -14.15 -6.64
C SER A 209 12.16 -14.29 -6.55
N LYS A 210 11.64 -14.99 -5.53
CA LYS A 210 10.20 -15.19 -5.37
C LYS A 210 9.52 -13.92 -4.85
N PHE A 211 9.92 -13.39 -3.71
CA PHE A 211 9.16 -12.37 -2.98
C PHE A 211 9.49 -10.93 -3.40
N ALA A 212 10.71 -10.66 -3.84
CA ALA A 212 11.10 -9.34 -4.32
C ALA A 212 10.85 -9.14 -5.82
N LEU A 213 11.11 -10.19 -6.65
CA LEU A 213 11.03 -10.14 -8.10
C LEU A 213 9.77 -10.82 -8.68
N GLY A 214 9.06 -11.63 -7.88
CA GLY A 214 7.82 -12.29 -8.31
C GLY A 214 8.04 -13.55 -9.17
N VAL A 215 9.22 -14.17 -9.09
CA VAL A 215 9.54 -15.39 -9.85
C VAL A 215 9.01 -16.63 -9.12
N PRO A 216 8.07 -17.40 -9.67
CA PRO A 216 7.60 -18.62 -9.03
C PRO A 216 8.68 -19.72 -9.06
N HIS A 217 8.67 -20.61 -8.07
CA HIS A 217 9.72 -21.63 -7.90
C HIS A 217 9.93 -22.51 -9.15
N TYR A 218 8.88 -22.83 -9.92
CA TYR A 218 9.04 -23.66 -11.11
C TYR A 218 9.87 -23.00 -12.21
N ARG A 219 9.81 -21.65 -12.35
CA ARG A 219 10.67 -20.90 -13.28
C ARG A 219 12.10 -20.82 -12.76
N LEU A 220 12.25 -20.67 -11.46
CA LEU A 220 13.55 -20.66 -10.83
C LEU A 220 14.23 -22.03 -10.94
N GLU A 221 13.48 -23.13 -10.76
CA GLU A 221 13.94 -24.51 -10.98
C GLU A 221 14.50 -24.68 -12.41
N GLN A 222 13.77 -24.20 -13.42
CA GLN A 222 14.21 -24.25 -14.81
C GLN A 222 15.46 -23.39 -15.06
N ASP A 223 15.49 -22.19 -14.51
CA ASP A 223 16.65 -21.29 -14.66
C ASP A 223 17.90 -21.87 -14.00
N LEU A 224 17.78 -22.45 -12.81
CA LEU A 224 18.86 -23.14 -12.12
C LEU A 224 19.36 -24.36 -12.90
N ALA A 225 18.47 -25.16 -13.45
CA ALA A 225 18.83 -26.31 -14.28
C ALA A 225 19.63 -25.87 -15.53
N ASN A 226 19.24 -24.76 -16.17
CA ASN A 226 19.99 -24.18 -17.29
C ASN A 226 21.39 -23.69 -16.89
N GLN A 227 21.60 -23.35 -15.62
CA GLN A 227 22.90 -22.96 -15.06
C GLN A 227 23.71 -24.18 -14.55
N GLY A 228 23.20 -25.40 -14.70
CA GLY A 228 23.85 -26.63 -14.24
C GLY A 228 23.60 -26.97 -12.76
N ALA A 229 22.72 -26.20 -12.06
CA ALA A 229 22.36 -26.46 -10.67
C ALA A 229 20.99 -27.16 -10.60
N GLN A 230 20.97 -28.41 -10.15
CA GLN A 230 19.73 -29.17 -9.97
C GLN A 230 19.16 -28.94 -8.57
N LEU A 231 18.07 -28.18 -8.47
CA LEU A 231 17.38 -27.87 -7.22
C LEU A 231 15.88 -27.90 -7.46
N ASP A 232 15.20 -28.88 -6.89
CA ASP A 232 13.76 -29.03 -7.05
C ASP A 232 12.97 -27.97 -6.26
N ARG A 233 11.79 -27.59 -6.78
CA ARG A 233 10.90 -26.58 -6.18
C ARG A 233 10.40 -26.94 -4.78
N GLY A 234 10.28 -28.23 -4.44
CA GLY A 234 9.89 -28.67 -3.10
C GLY A 234 10.99 -28.38 -2.07
N THR A 235 12.25 -28.60 -2.45
CA THR A 235 13.40 -28.24 -1.63
C THR A 235 13.49 -26.72 -1.44
N MET A 236 13.36 -25.92 -2.51
CA MET A 236 13.31 -24.46 -2.41
C MET A 236 12.19 -24.01 -1.47
N SER A 237 11.00 -24.59 -1.57
CA SER A 237 9.85 -24.24 -0.73
C SER A 237 10.11 -24.50 0.76
N ARG A 238 10.73 -25.65 1.10
CA ARG A 238 11.09 -25.97 2.49
C ARG A 238 12.11 -25.00 3.08
N TYR A 239 13.15 -24.63 2.32
CA TYR A 239 14.12 -23.63 2.78
C TYR A 239 13.50 -22.25 2.98
N VAL A 240 12.59 -21.84 2.08
CA VAL A 240 11.86 -20.58 2.20
C VAL A 240 10.97 -20.57 3.44
N GLU A 241 10.22 -21.65 3.67
CA GLU A 241 9.36 -21.79 4.86
C GLU A 241 10.20 -21.74 6.14
N HIS A 242 11.26 -22.52 6.19
CA HIS A 242 12.12 -22.58 7.38
C HIS A 242 12.80 -21.23 7.65
N ALA A 243 13.38 -20.58 6.63
CA ALA A 243 13.97 -19.26 6.79
C ALA A 243 12.94 -18.21 7.22
N GLY A 244 11.74 -18.23 6.62
CA GLY A 244 10.66 -17.32 6.98
C GLY A 244 10.18 -17.50 8.42
N ASN A 245 10.04 -18.74 8.88
CA ASN A 245 9.65 -19.05 10.26
C ASN A 245 10.71 -18.58 11.27
N VAL A 246 12.00 -18.79 10.97
CA VAL A 246 13.07 -18.31 11.85
C VAL A 246 13.11 -16.78 11.88
N LEU A 247 13.04 -16.10 10.72
CA LEU A 247 12.99 -14.64 10.67
C LEU A 247 11.74 -14.09 11.37
N GLY A 248 10.61 -14.80 11.25
CA GLY A 248 9.35 -14.49 11.92
C GLY A 248 9.45 -14.53 13.44
N ALA A 249 10.01 -15.62 13.97
CA ALA A 249 10.17 -15.82 15.40
C ALA A 249 11.28 -14.98 16.05
N THR A 250 12.11 -14.31 15.27
CA THR A 250 13.26 -13.53 15.75
C THR A 250 13.11 -12.05 15.39
N ILE A 251 13.67 -11.63 14.29
CA ILE A 251 13.75 -10.22 13.89
C ILE A 251 12.37 -9.60 13.69
N VAL A 252 11.46 -10.29 13.00
CA VAL A 252 10.13 -9.74 12.70
C VAL A 252 9.29 -9.67 13.98
N HIS A 253 9.41 -10.65 14.88
CA HIS A 253 8.79 -10.58 16.20
C HIS A 253 9.29 -9.37 17.00
N ALA A 254 10.62 -9.14 17.05
CA ALA A 254 11.17 -7.96 17.69
C ALA A 254 10.70 -6.64 17.07
N MET A 255 10.57 -6.59 15.73
CA MET A 255 10.00 -5.44 15.02
C MET A 255 8.53 -5.20 15.36
N TRP A 256 7.72 -6.26 15.54
CA TRP A 256 6.33 -6.14 15.98
C TRP A 256 6.24 -5.63 17.43
N GLN A 257 7.08 -6.14 18.32
CA GLN A 257 7.12 -5.65 19.72
C GLN A 257 7.50 -4.17 19.78
N ASP A 258 8.52 -3.75 19.03
CA ASP A 258 8.92 -2.34 18.92
C ASP A 258 7.77 -1.48 18.39
N ALA A 259 7.10 -1.92 17.30
CA ALA A 259 5.98 -1.21 16.71
C ALA A 259 4.81 -1.03 17.68
N LEU A 260 4.41 -2.08 18.40
CA LEU A 260 3.27 -2.02 19.33
C LEU A 260 3.57 -1.22 20.59
N THR A 261 4.85 -1.09 20.97
CA THR A 261 5.26 -0.37 22.19
C THR A 261 5.60 1.10 21.92
N ASN A 262 6.30 1.39 20.81
CA ASN A 262 6.95 2.67 20.60
C ASN A 262 6.37 3.51 19.44
N ALA A 263 5.56 2.91 18.54
CA ALA A 263 5.02 3.64 17.42
C ALA A 263 3.92 4.62 17.85
N GLN A 264 3.83 5.74 17.13
CA GLN A 264 2.76 6.72 17.28
C GLN A 264 1.61 6.45 16.30
N VAL A 265 1.95 6.05 15.07
CA VAL A 265 0.98 5.84 13.98
C VAL A 265 1.22 4.50 13.30
N ILE A 266 0.20 3.68 13.23
CA ILE A 266 0.18 2.46 12.40
C ILE A 266 -0.92 2.60 11.36
N SER A 267 -0.56 2.51 10.07
CA SER A 267 -1.54 2.38 8.98
C SER A 267 -1.69 0.92 8.59
N THR A 268 -2.91 0.39 8.63
CA THR A 268 -3.20 -1.04 8.39
C THR A 268 -4.24 -1.23 7.29
N ASP A 269 -4.11 -2.34 6.57
CA ASP A 269 -5.06 -2.82 5.57
C ASP A 269 -4.90 -4.33 5.41
N ALA A 270 -5.89 -5.00 4.83
CA ALA A 270 -5.89 -6.45 4.68
C ALA A 270 -6.18 -6.91 3.25
N THR A 271 -5.58 -8.02 2.84
CA THR A 271 -5.87 -8.65 1.54
C THR A 271 -6.01 -10.16 1.65
N GLY A 272 -6.97 -10.72 0.91
CA GLY A 272 -7.16 -12.17 0.84
C GLY A 272 -6.08 -12.86 0.01
N ALA A 273 -5.76 -14.11 0.38
CA ALA A 273 -4.90 -15.01 -0.37
C ALA A 273 -5.50 -16.42 -0.41
N LEU A 274 -5.07 -17.22 -1.37
CA LEU A 274 -5.46 -18.63 -1.46
C LEU A 274 -4.41 -19.51 -0.77
N ILE A 275 -4.87 -20.42 0.06
CA ILE A 275 -4.06 -21.37 0.82
C ILE A 275 -4.44 -22.78 0.39
N GLN A 276 -3.47 -23.59 0.04
CA GLN A 276 -3.68 -25.01 -0.25
C GLN A 276 -3.85 -25.78 1.05
N PRO A 277 -5.02 -26.36 1.34
CA PRO A 277 -5.17 -27.19 2.53
C PRO A 277 -4.41 -28.51 2.37
N ALA A 278 -4.16 -29.17 3.48
CA ALA A 278 -3.63 -30.53 3.47
C ALA A 278 -4.54 -31.45 2.65
N LYS A 279 -3.97 -32.52 2.06
CA LYS A 279 -4.78 -33.53 1.39
C LYS A 279 -5.75 -34.19 2.38
N THR A 280 -6.89 -34.66 1.88
CA THR A 280 -7.82 -35.48 2.68
C THR A 280 -7.10 -36.75 3.20
N LYS A 281 -7.69 -37.43 4.17
CA LYS A 281 -7.17 -38.72 4.70
C LYS A 281 -6.97 -39.76 3.58
N ASP A 282 -7.78 -39.70 2.53
CA ASP A 282 -7.70 -40.57 1.34
C ASP A 282 -6.70 -40.05 0.30
N GLY A 283 -5.88 -39.06 0.62
CA GLY A 283 -4.86 -38.50 -0.28
C GLY A 283 -5.38 -37.60 -1.40
N ARG A 284 -6.67 -37.25 -1.43
CA ARG A 284 -7.28 -36.41 -2.46
C ARG A 284 -6.96 -34.93 -2.24
N PRO A 285 -6.68 -34.15 -3.31
CA PRO A 285 -6.48 -32.71 -3.18
C PRO A 285 -7.79 -32.03 -2.79
N GLN A 286 -7.69 -31.00 -1.96
CA GLN A 286 -8.81 -30.13 -1.56
C GLN A 286 -8.75 -28.81 -2.31
N ALA A 287 -9.91 -28.14 -2.45
CA ALA A 287 -9.96 -26.78 -2.97
C ALA A 287 -9.25 -25.81 -2.02
N CYS A 288 -8.58 -24.80 -2.57
CA CYS A 288 -7.90 -23.78 -1.77
C CYS A 288 -8.89 -23.04 -0.86
N LYS A 289 -8.53 -22.90 0.41
CA LYS A 289 -9.23 -22.02 1.37
C LYS A 289 -8.75 -20.58 1.25
N LYS A 290 -9.54 -19.64 1.76
CA LYS A 290 -9.13 -18.22 1.87
C LYS A 290 -8.38 -18.02 3.18
N GLY A 291 -7.26 -17.32 3.12
CA GLY A 291 -6.58 -16.72 4.25
C GLY A 291 -6.38 -15.23 4.01
N HIS A 292 -5.85 -14.47 4.97
CA HIS A 292 -5.72 -13.03 4.90
C HIS A 292 -4.35 -12.58 5.40
N PHE A 293 -3.78 -11.61 4.68
CA PHE A 293 -2.59 -10.88 5.12
C PHE A 293 -3.01 -9.48 5.57
N PHE A 294 -2.63 -9.14 6.79
CA PHE A 294 -2.66 -7.78 7.30
C PHE A 294 -1.30 -7.13 7.11
N THR A 295 -1.30 -5.84 6.79
CA THR A 295 -0.08 -5.02 6.79
C THR A 295 -0.15 -3.99 7.90
N ALA A 296 1.01 -3.61 8.43
CA ALA A 296 1.18 -2.45 9.29
C ALA A 296 2.35 -1.62 8.77
N VAL A 297 2.06 -0.39 8.35
CA VAL A 297 3.08 0.62 8.06
C VAL A 297 3.24 1.47 9.32
N VAL A 298 4.38 1.33 9.97
CA VAL A 298 4.67 1.84 11.31
C VAL A 298 5.52 3.10 11.19
N ASP A 299 5.02 4.25 11.56
CA ASP A 299 5.71 5.57 11.55
C ASP A 299 6.55 5.86 10.29
N CYS A 300 6.29 5.16 9.18
CA CYS A 300 7.10 5.12 7.97
C CYS A 300 8.52 4.53 8.15
N ASP A 301 8.77 3.85 9.28
CA ASP A 301 10.07 3.24 9.63
C ASP A 301 10.10 1.73 9.44
N ALA A 302 8.94 1.08 9.49
CA ALA A 302 8.83 -0.35 9.21
C ALA A 302 7.56 -0.68 8.43
N ILE A 303 7.61 -1.75 7.65
CA ILE A 303 6.44 -2.35 7.00
C ILE A 303 6.40 -3.81 7.42
N LEU A 304 5.36 -4.14 8.17
CA LEU A 304 5.16 -5.47 8.74
C LEU A 304 3.93 -6.14 8.14
N PHE A 305 3.97 -7.46 8.08
CA PHE A 305 2.85 -8.28 7.62
C PHE A 305 2.57 -9.39 8.63
N ALA A 306 1.29 -9.65 8.85
CA ALA A 306 0.81 -10.80 9.63
C ALA A 306 -0.17 -11.62 8.80
N TYR A 307 -0.17 -12.93 8.97
CA TYR A 307 -1.10 -13.84 8.31
C TYR A 307 -2.15 -14.34 9.31
N THR A 308 -3.36 -14.54 8.83
CA THR A 308 -4.44 -15.21 9.57
C THR A 308 -5.33 -16.02 8.63
N GLU A 309 -5.91 -17.10 9.17
CA GLU A 309 -6.88 -17.92 8.42
C GLU A 309 -8.21 -17.19 8.17
N ALA A 310 -8.60 -16.28 9.07
CA ALA A 310 -9.88 -15.58 8.99
C ALA A 310 -9.74 -14.10 9.32
N HIS A 311 -10.47 -13.26 8.58
CA HIS A 311 -10.56 -11.82 8.81
C HIS A 311 -11.58 -11.53 9.93
N THR A 312 -11.13 -11.56 11.19
CA THR A 312 -12.00 -11.45 12.37
C THR A 312 -11.55 -10.35 13.32
N SER A 313 -12.50 -9.82 14.10
CA SER A 313 -12.23 -8.86 15.16
C SER A 313 -11.34 -9.46 16.28
N ALA A 314 -11.45 -10.77 16.52
CA ALA A 314 -10.59 -11.45 17.49
C ALA A 314 -9.11 -11.36 17.10
N PHE A 315 -8.78 -11.62 15.83
CA PHE A 315 -7.41 -11.49 15.34
C PHE A 315 -6.92 -10.02 15.39
N VAL A 316 -7.76 -9.06 15.02
CA VAL A 316 -7.42 -7.63 15.09
C VAL A 316 -7.13 -7.20 16.53
N LYS A 317 -7.93 -7.68 17.48
CA LYS A 317 -7.71 -7.45 18.93
C LYS A 317 -6.40 -8.08 19.41
N ASP A 318 -6.09 -9.30 18.97
CA ASP A 318 -4.84 -9.98 19.31
C ASP A 318 -3.63 -9.23 18.74
N LEU A 319 -3.72 -8.80 17.48
CA LEU A 319 -2.62 -8.13 16.77
C LEU A 319 -2.35 -6.72 17.28
N PHE A 320 -3.38 -5.89 17.50
CA PHE A 320 -3.26 -4.46 17.81
C PHE A 320 -3.76 -4.06 19.21
N GLY A 321 -4.31 -4.97 20.01
CA GLY A 321 -4.94 -4.64 21.28
C GLY A 321 -3.99 -4.08 22.35
N SER A 322 -2.69 -4.34 22.24
CA SER A 322 -1.66 -3.76 23.11
C SER A 322 -1.11 -2.42 22.59
N PHE A 323 -1.40 -2.06 21.36
CA PHE A 323 -0.95 -0.79 20.77
C PHE A 323 -1.58 0.42 21.48
N ARG A 324 -0.82 1.48 21.62
CA ARG A 324 -1.26 2.75 22.19
C ARG A 324 -0.87 3.87 21.23
N GLY A 325 -1.82 4.36 20.47
CA GLY A 325 -1.58 5.37 19.44
C GLY A 325 -2.65 5.39 18.37
N TYR A 326 -2.33 5.97 17.24
CA TYR A 326 -3.26 6.13 16.13
C TYR A 326 -3.18 4.93 15.16
N LEU A 327 -4.29 4.20 15.03
CA LEU A 327 -4.42 3.12 14.06
C LEU A 327 -5.29 3.59 12.88
N GLN A 328 -4.66 3.86 11.74
CA GLN A 328 -5.37 4.23 10.52
C GLN A 328 -5.78 2.99 9.73
N ALA A 329 -7.07 2.81 9.52
CA ALA A 329 -7.65 1.65 8.83
C ALA A 329 -8.75 2.07 7.83
N ASP A 330 -9.25 1.10 7.08
CA ASP A 330 -10.55 1.25 6.42
C ASP A 330 -11.69 1.18 7.47
N ALA A 331 -12.90 1.56 7.06
CA ALA A 331 -14.07 1.49 7.94
C ALA A 331 -14.64 0.06 8.04
N SER A 332 -13.78 -0.94 8.19
CA SER A 332 -14.20 -2.32 8.39
C SER A 332 -14.54 -2.57 9.86
N ASN A 333 -15.71 -3.14 10.12
CA ASN A 333 -16.22 -3.42 11.47
C ASN A 333 -15.28 -4.32 12.31
N VAL A 334 -14.29 -4.95 11.69
CA VAL A 334 -13.33 -5.79 12.45
C VAL A 334 -12.44 -4.96 13.37
N TYR A 335 -12.27 -3.66 13.10
CA TYR A 335 -11.48 -2.74 13.93
C TYR A 335 -12.27 -2.13 15.09
N ASP A 336 -13.60 -2.16 15.06
CA ASP A 336 -14.46 -1.55 16.09
C ASP A 336 -14.20 -2.13 17.48
N VAL A 337 -13.73 -3.38 17.56
CA VAL A 337 -13.35 -4.05 18.83
C VAL A 337 -12.24 -3.34 19.59
N LEU A 338 -11.42 -2.55 18.90
CA LEU A 338 -10.29 -1.81 19.49
C LEU A 338 -10.74 -0.53 20.22
N GLU A 339 -11.84 0.09 19.79
CA GLU A 339 -12.41 1.29 20.44
C GLU A 339 -13.36 0.97 21.58
N HIS A 340 -13.96 -0.24 21.60
CA HIS A 340 -14.93 -0.67 22.60
C HIS A 340 -14.27 -1.43 23.77
N GLY A 341 -12.93 -1.31 23.93
CA GLY A 341 -12.20 -1.77 25.11
C GLY A 341 -12.54 -0.93 26.35
N PRO A 342 -12.13 -1.34 27.59
CA PRO A 342 -12.50 -0.67 28.83
C PRO A 342 -12.07 0.80 28.85
N PRO A 343 -12.63 1.61 29.69
CA PRO A 343 -13.54 2.72 29.46
C PRO A 343 -13.02 3.82 28.51
N LYS A 344 -13.96 4.48 27.82
CA LYS A 344 -13.77 5.60 26.89
C LYS A 344 -12.97 6.82 27.41
N ASP A 345 -12.60 6.82 28.67
CA ASP A 345 -11.97 7.95 29.38
C ASP A 345 -10.45 7.77 29.61
N SER A 346 -9.83 6.69 29.16
CA SER A 346 -8.37 6.59 29.20
C SER A 346 -7.78 7.08 27.87
N GLU A 347 -6.98 8.13 27.93
CA GLU A 347 -6.14 8.63 26.82
C GLU A 347 -5.17 7.56 26.27
N ASP A 348 -5.10 6.40 26.91
CA ASP A 348 -4.13 5.32 26.72
C ASP A 348 -4.60 4.17 25.79
N GLY A 349 -5.65 4.35 24.98
CA GLY A 349 -6.17 3.32 24.07
C GLY A 349 -5.74 3.45 22.62
N VAL A 350 -6.12 2.46 21.79
CA VAL A 350 -6.05 2.58 20.33
C VAL A 350 -7.04 3.64 19.86
N ARG A 351 -6.57 4.60 19.06
CA ARG A 351 -7.40 5.65 18.44
C ARG A 351 -7.54 5.36 16.95
N LEU A 352 -8.73 4.92 16.52
CA LEU A 352 -8.99 4.63 15.10
C LEU A 352 -9.00 5.93 14.28
N VAL A 353 -8.31 5.93 13.15
CA VAL A 353 -8.25 7.06 12.21
C VAL A 353 -8.83 6.62 10.88
N GLY A 354 -9.78 7.41 10.36
CA GLY A 354 -10.45 7.13 9.09
C GLY A 354 -9.56 7.43 7.87
N CYS A 355 -10.01 6.96 6.72
CA CYS A 355 -9.30 7.10 5.45
C CYS A 355 -10.08 7.98 4.47
N PHE A 356 -9.59 9.18 4.16
CA PHE A 356 -10.19 10.06 3.15
C PHE A 356 -10.17 9.48 1.74
N ALA A 357 -9.27 8.55 1.41
CA ALA A 357 -9.27 7.89 0.10
C ALA A 357 -10.50 6.98 -0.08
N HIS A 358 -10.95 6.29 0.97
CA HIS A 358 -12.18 5.51 0.95
C HIS A 358 -13.41 6.40 0.83
N LEU A 359 -13.47 7.50 1.60
CA LEU A 359 -14.54 8.50 1.46
C LEU A 359 -14.58 9.07 0.04
N ARG A 360 -13.41 9.45 -0.50
CA ARG A 360 -13.29 9.94 -1.88
C ARG A 360 -13.81 8.92 -2.91
N ARG A 361 -13.57 7.62 -2.69
CA ARG A 361 -14.10 6.56 -3.57
C ARG A 361 -15.63 6.56 -3.59
N TYR A 362 -16.30 6.66 -2.44
CA TYR A 362 -17.77 6.72 -2.37
C TYR A 362 -18.32 7.96 -3.09
N MET A 363 -17.69 9.14 -2.89
CA MET A 363 -18.09 10.36 -3.61
C MET A 363 -17.85 10.24 -5.11
N PHE A 364 -16.73 9.61 -5.54
CA PHE A 364 -16.45 9.36 -6.95
C PHE A 364 -17.49 8.43 -7.58
N GLU A 365 -17.92 7.37 -6.90
CA GLU A 365 -18.97 6.48 -7.38
C GLU A 365 -20.31 7.20 -7.58
N ALA A 366 -20.65 8.11 -6.66
CA ALA A 366 -21.83 8.96 -6.81
C ALA A 366 -21.68 9.95 -7.99
N ALA A 367 -20.50 10.58 -8.15
CA ALA A 367 -20.27 11.54 -9.23
C ALA A 367 -20.35 10.91 -10.62
N ILE A 368 -19.77 9.72 -10.84
CA ILE A 368 -19.87 9.03 -12.14
C ILE A 368 -21.30 8.55 -12.47
N CYS A 369 -22.16 8.41 -11.46
CA CYS A 369 -23.59 8.18 -11.64
C CYS A 369 -24.39 9.48 -11.75
N ARG A 370 -23.72 10.61 -12.02
CA ARG A 370 -24.31 11.94 -12.24
C ARG A 370 -25.08 12.52 -11.04
N TYR A 371 -24.78 12.06 -9.82
CA TYR A 371 -25.29 12.72 -8.62
C TYR A 371 -24.44 13.96 -8.31
N PRO A 372 -25.02 15.18 -8.30
CA PRO A 372 -24.25 16.42 -8.01
C PRO A 372 -23.53 16.37 -6.67
N VAL A 373 -24.14 15.74 -5.66
CA VAL A 373 -23.55 15.47 -4.34
C VAL A 373 -22.16 14.83 -4.44
N GLY A 374 -21.98 13.87 -5.37
CA GLY A 374 -20.71 13.21 -5.57
C GLY A 374 -19.62 14.17 -6.01
N LEU A 375 -19.91 15.05 -6.97
CA LEU A 375 -18.96 16.06 -7.47
C LEU A 375 -18.64 17.11 -6.40
N GLN A 376 -19.65 17.64 -5.72
CA GLN A 376 -19.50 18.63 -4.65
C GLN A 376 -18.64 18.08 -3.52
N GLY A 377 -18.83 16.81 -3.14
CA GLY A 377 -17.96 16.11 -2.17
C GLY A 377 -16.54 15.95 -2.66
N LEU A 378 -16.33 15.57 -3.95
CA LEU A 378 -14.98 15.45 -4.52
C LEU A 378 -14.22 16.78 -4.55
N LEU A 379 -14.88 17.89 -4.88
CA LEU A 379 -14.26 19.22 -4.89
C LEU A 379 -13.78 19.62 -3.49
N ARG A 380 -14.60 19.43 -2.45
CA ARG A 380 -14.23 19.72 -1.06
C ARG A 380 -13.09 18.83 -0.58
N ILE A 381 -13.16 17.51 -0.83
CA ILE A 381 -12.07 16.59 -0.49
C ILE A 381 -10.78 16.96 -1.22
N ARG A 382 -10.86 17.37 -2.49
CA ARG A 382 -9.68 17.86 -3.25
C ARG A 382 -9.05 19.07 -2.57
N ALA A 383 -9.85 20.02 -2.08
CA ALA A 383 -9.35 21.19 -1.38
C ALA A 383 -8.65 20.80 -0.06
N ILE A 384 -9.22 19.87 0.73
CA ILE A 384 -8.59 19.32 1.93
C ILE A 384 -7.21 18.73 1.61
N TYR A 385 -7.12 17.86 0.59
CA TYR A 385 -5.84 17.27 0.17
C TYR A 385 -4.84 18.30 -0.35
N ALA A 386 -5.31 19.33 -1.06
CA ALA A 386 -4.45 20.39 -1.59
C ALA A 386 -3.85 21.22 -0.45
N ALA A 387 -4.68 21.64 0.51
CA ALA A 387 -4.24 22.38 1.69
C ALA A 387 -3.26 21.56 2.54
N ASP A 388 -3.60 20.30 2.85
CA ASP A 388 -2.72 19.43 3.64
C ASP A 388 -1.37 19.19 2.96
N ARG A 389 -1.35 19.01 1.64
CA ARG A 389 -0.10 18.86 0.87
C ARG A 389 0.83 20.07 1.03
N VAL A 390 0.29 21.27 1.15
CA VAL A 390 1.09 22.47 1.41
C VAL A 390 1.61 22.45 2.84
N VAL A 391 0.75 22.14 3.81
CA VAL A 391 1.13 22.01 5.24
C VAL A 391 2.25 20.97 5.42
N GLN A 392 2.21 19.85 4.70
CA GLN A 392 3.24 18.80 4.79
C GLN A 392 4.63 19.24 4.29
N ARG A 393 4.74 20.40 3.62
CA ARG A 393 6.04 21.00 3.25
C ARG A 393 6.70 21.75 4.40
N ALA A 394 5.94 22.10 5.42
CA ALA A 394 6.45 22.78 6.62
C ALA A 394 7.24 21.81 7.51
N PRO A 395 8.13 22.33 8.38
CA PRO A 395 8.78 21.56 9.43
C PRO A 395 7.76 20.82 10.32
N ALA A 396 8.10 19.60 10.75
CA ALA A 396 7.21 18.73 11.52
C ALA A 396 6.59 19.43 12.74
N ALA A 397 7.40 20.19 13.49
CA ALA A 397 6.96 20.91 14.69
C ALA A 397 5.83 21.94 14.47
N GLY A 398 5.68 22.47 13.25
CA GLY A 398 4.63 23.46 12.93
C GLY A 398 3.38 22.88 12.25
N ARG A 399 3.43 21.62 11.78
CA ARG A 399 2.36 21.05 10.94
C ARG A 399 1.02 20.97 11.65
N THR A 400 1.00 20.63 12.92
CA THR A 400 -0.25 20.54 13.70
C THR A 400 -0.94 21.90 13.77
N THR A 401 -0.21 22.96 14.08
CA THR A 401 -0.76 24.33 14.14
C THR A 401 -1.26 24.79 12.76
N LEU A 402 -0.49 24.55 11.71
CA LEU A 402 -0.89 24.90 10.35
C LEU A 402 -2.11 24.10 9.87
N ARG A 403 -2.21 22.82 10.23
CA ARG A 403 -3.39 22.00 9.98
C ARG A 403 -4.62 22.56 10.66
N ASP A 404 -4.46 22.95 11.92
CA ASP A 404 -5.53 23.52 12.71
C ASP A 404 -6.04 24.85 12.12
N GLN A 405 -5.12 25.67 11.66
CA GLN A 405 -5.43 26.97 11.07
C GLN A 405 -6.04 26.89 9.66
N TYR A 406 -5.57 25.98 8.81
CA TYR A 406 -5.90 26.00 7.38
C TYR A 406 -6.66 24.77 6.88
N VAL A 407 -6.46 23.59 7.45
CA VAL A 407 -7.12 22.35 7.02
C VAL A 407 -8.41 22.15 7.80
N ARG A 408 -8.42 22.46 9.11
CA ARG A 408 -9.62 22.32 9.95
C ARG A 408 -10.84 23.05 9.39
N PRO A 409 -10.76 24.32 8.96
CA PRO A 409 -11.94 25.02 8.41
C PRO A 409 -12.53 24.31 7.17
N LEU A 410 -11.68 23.71 6.32
CA LEU A 410 -12.12 22.96 5.13
C LEU A 410 -12.80 21.65 5.52
N VAL A 411 -12.30 20.98 6.55
CA VAL A 411 -12.92 19.76 7.10
C VAL A 411 -14.24 20.09 7.78
N ASP A 412 -14.32 21.20 8.51
CA ASP A 412 -15.55 21.66 9.15
C ASP A 412 -16.62 22.03 8.12
N ASP A 413 -16.26 22.79 7.06
CA ASP A 413 -17.17 23.07 5.92
C ASP A 413 -17.65 21.77 5.24
N PHE A 414 -16.75 20.83 5.02
CA PHE A 414 -17.12 19.55 4.43
C PHE A 414 -18.18 18.81 5.25
N PHE A 415 -17.99 18.68 6.57
CA PHE A 415 -18.96 17.97 7.42
C PHE A 415 -20.26 18.74 7.64
N ALA A 416 -20.20 20.08 7.75
CA ALA A 416 -21.40 20.91 7.77
C ALA A 416 -22.23 20.71 6.50
N TRP A 417 -21.59 20.70 5.34
CA TRP A 417 -22.22 20.38 4.06
C TRP A 417 -22.79 18.95 4.01
N VAL A 418 -22.05 17.94 4.52
CA VAL A 418 -22.52 16.55 4.59
C VAL A 418 -23.81 16.45 5.38
N HIS A 419 -23.88 17.06 6.58
CA HIS A 419 -25.05 17.02 7.44
C HIS A 419 -26.26 17.73 6.79
N ALA A 420 -26.07 18.93 6.26
CA ALA A 420 -27.11 19.66 5.56
C ALA A 420 -27.66 18.90 4.34
N THR A 421 -26.76 18.35 3.52
CA THR A 421 -27.12 17.63 2.31
C THR A 421 -27.79 16.29 2.62
N LYS A 422 -27.36 15.60 3.66
CA LYS A 422 -27.96 14.31 4.09
C LYS A 422 -29.41 14.47 4.50
N GLN A 423 -29.80 15.59 5.10
CA GLN A 423 -31.19 15.87 5.50
C GLN A 423 -32.15 15.99 4.34
N ILE A 424 -31.69 16.51 3.19
CA ILE A 424 -32.51 16.75 2.00
C ILE A 424 -32.38 15.66 0.93
N THR A 425 -31.40 14.75 1.06
CA THR A 425 -31.17 13.68 0.08
C THR A 425 -31.98 12.44 0.48
N ALA A 426 -32.97 12.09 -0.33
CA ALA A 426 -33.84 10.95 -0.10
C ALA A 426 -33.44 9.71 -0.91
N GLY A 427 -33.95 8.54 -0.52
CA GLY A 427 -33.83 7.28 -1.25
C GLY A 427 -32.59 6.45 -0.90
N ARG A 428 -32.47 5.25 -1.50
CA ARG A 428 -31.32 4.35 -1.36
C ARG A 428 -30.51 4.35 -2.65
N ASN A 429 -29.56 5.26 -2.77
CA ASN A 429 -28.70 5.41 -3.94
C ASN A 429 -27.24 5.65 -3.53
N LEU A 430 -26.32 5.81 -4.50
CA LEU A 430 -24.92 6.03 -4.23
C LEU A 430 -24.62 7.38 -3.54
N ALA A 431 -25.45 8.40 -3.76
CA ALA A 431 -25.30 9.69 -3.06
C ALA A 431 -25.60 9.55 -1.56
N THR A 432 -26.73 8.92 -1.20
CA THR A 432 -27.08 8.66 0.22
C THR A 432 -26.08 7.72 0.89
N LYS A 433 -25.52 6.75 0.14
CA LYS A 433 -24.46 5.87 0.64
C LYS A 433 -23.18 6.64 0.95
N ALA A 434 -22.76 7.56 0.06
CA ALA A 434 -21.56 8.38 0.24
C ALA A 434 -21.70 9.34 1.42
N LEU A 435 -22.85 10.02 1.55
CA LEU A 435 -23.15 10.89 2.69
C LEU A 435 -23.25 10.11 4.00
N GLY A 436 -23.86 8.93 3.97
CA GLY A 436 -23.96 8.03 5.11
C GLY A 436 -22.58 7.57 5.60
N TYR A 437 -21.70 7.17 4.69
CA TYR A 437 -20.31 6.82 5.03
C TYR A 437 -19.57 8.00 5.66
N ALA A 438 -19.67 9.19 5.04
CA ALA A 438 -19.03 10.39 5.57
C ALA A 438 -19.49 10.71 7.00
N ALA A 439 -20.80 10.73 7.24
CA ALA A 439 -21.37 11.05 8.54
C ALA A 439 -21.06 9.99 9.62
N ASN A 440 -21.03 8.71 9.24
CA ASN A 440 -20.72 7.63 10.18
C ASN A 440 -19.24 7.56 10.58
N GLN A 441 -18.35 8.07 9.72
CA GLN A 441 -16.89 8.07 9.93
C GLN A 441 -16.36 9.47 10.28
N GLU A 442 -17.22 10.40 10.68
CA GLU A 442 -16.82 11.77 10.94
C GLU A 442 -15.77 11.87 12.06
N VAL A 443 -15.97 11.16 13.16
CA VAL A 443 -15.06 11.17 14.31
C VAL A 443 -13.68 10.70 13.90
N GLU A 444 -13.60 9.54 13.24
CA GLU A 444 -12.36 8.91 12.81
C GLU A 444 -11.65 9.73 11.73
N LEU A 445 -12.41 10.34 10.81
CA LEU A 445 -11.86 11.21 9.77
C LEU A 445 -11.32 12.53 10.33
N ARG A 446 -11.97 13.09 11.36
CA ARG A 446 -11.51 14.34 12.02
C ARG A 446 -10.23 14.15 12.82
N ARG A 447 -9.91 12.94 13.27
CA ARG A 447 -8.70 12.65 14.05
C ARG A 447 -7.41 12.99 13.31
N VAL A 448 -7.41 13.06 11.97
CA VAL A 448 -6.24 13.52 11.21
C VAL A 448 -5.79 14.94 11.57
N LEU A 449 -6.67 15.74 12.20
CA LEU A 449 -6.39 17.10 12.65
C LEU A 449 -5.70 17.15 14.02
N GLU A 450 -5.61 16.06 14.76
CA GLU A 450 -5.04 16.02 16.10
C GLU A 450 -3.52 16.12 16.10
N THR A 451 -2.87 15.67 15.04
CA THR A 451 -1.43 15.80 14.84
C THR A 451 -1.06 15.97 13.38
N GLY A 452 0.00 16.71 13.11
CA GLY A 452 0.54 16.92 11.77
C GLY A 452 1.20 15.69 11.13
N GLU A 453 1.46 14.65 11.92
CA GLU A 453 2.11 13.41 11.46
C GLU A 453 1.14 12.41 10.83
N LEU A 454 -0.15 12.49 11.17
CA LEU A 454 -1.16 11.58 10.62
C LEU A 454 -1.37 11.80 9.12
N PRO A 455 -1.31 10.75 8.29
CA PRO A 455 -1.66 10.88 6.88
C PRO A 455 -3.18 11.01 6.72
N LEU A 456 -3.64 11.75 5.68
CA LEU A 456 -5.08 11.85 5.37
C LEU A 456 -5.67 10.52 4.91
N ASP A 457 -4.85 9.61 4.39
CA ASP A 457 -5.33 8.35 3.84
C ASP A 457 -4.38 7.17 4.10
N ASN A 458 -4.93 5.97 3.92
CA ASN A 458 -4.26 4.70 4.13
C ASN A 458 -3.54 4.16 2.87
N THR A 459 -3.25 5.01 1.88
CA THR A 459 -2.65 4.60 0.60
C THR A 459 -1.28 3.91 0.79
N ARG A 460 -0.56 4.23 1.86
CA ARG A 460 0.74 3.59 2.19
C ARG A 460 0.55 2.10 2.48
N ALA A 461 -0.43 1.72 3.29
CA ALA A 461 -0.75 0.32 3.59
C ALA A 461 -1.26 -0.42 2.34
N GLU A 462 -2.17 0.19 1.57
CA GLU A 462 -2.64 -0.38 0.29
C GLU A 462 -1.47 -0.63 -0.68
N ARG A 463 -0.52 0.31 -0.75
CA ARG A 463 0.67 0.19 -1.59
C ARG A 463 1.59 -0.93 -1.13
N ALA A 464 1.76 -1.13 0.18
CA ALA A 464 2.54 -2.21 0.75
C ALA A 464 1.96 -3.59 0.35
N LEU A 465 0.64 -3.75 0.39
CA LEU A 465 -0.05 -4.99 -0.01
C LEU A 465 0.10 -5.34 -1.50
N ARG A 466 0.43 -4.38 -2.38
CA ARG A 466 0.58 -4.66 -3.82
C ARG A 466 1.56 -5.78 -4.14
N LYS A 467 2.61 -5.95 -3.34
CA LYS A 467 3.59 -7.04 -3.56
C LYS A 467 2.95 -8.41 -3.36
N ILE A 468 2.14 -8.57 -2.32
CA ILE A 468 1.38 -9.80 -2.08
C ILE A 468 0.37 -10.03 -3.21
N VAL A 469 -0.38 -8.98 -3.60
CA VAL A 469 -1.40 -9.06 -4.66
C VAL A 469 -0.80 -9.42 -6.01
N VAL A 470 0.37 -8.87 -6.38
CA VAL A 470 1.07 -9.19 -7.62
C VAL A 470 1.69 -10.60 -7.53
N GLY A 471 2.31 -10.93 -6.41
CA GLY A 471 2.92 -12.24 -6.17
C GLY A 471 1.91 -13.37 -6.31
N ARG A 472 0.73 -13.28 -5.67
CA ARG A 472 -0.31 -14.32 -5.79
C ARG A 472 -0.80 -14.54 -7.22
N LYS A 473 -0.65 -13.58 -8.14
CA LYS A 473 -0.92 -13.78 -9.56
C LYS A 473 0.15 -14.64 -10.26
N ALA A 474 1.37 -14.65 -9.74
CA ALA A 474 2.48 -15.41 -10.30
C ALA A 474 2.50 -16.87 -9.81
N TRP A 475 2.21 -17.11 -8.52
CA TRP A 475 2.22 -18.47 -7.94
C TRP A 475 0.87 -18.97 -7.43
N MET A 476 -0.21 -18.19 -7.56
CA MET A 476 -1.62 -18.49 -7.34
C MET A 476 -2.00 -18.75 -5.87
N PHE A 477 -1.30 -19.60 -5.12
CA PHE A 477 -1.61 -19.98 -3.73
C PHE A 477 -0.34 -20.20 -2.90
N TYR A 478 -0.51 -20.23 -1.59
CA TYR A 478 0.51 -20.66 -0.62
C TYR A 478 0.28 -22.13 -0.26
N GLY A 479 1.37 -22.87 -0.01
CA GLY A 479 1.33 -24.32 0.18
C GLY A 479 0.67 -24.80 1.48
N SER A 480 0.59 -23.94 2.50
CA SER A 480 -0.05 -24.16 3.81
C SER A 480 -0.18 -22.85 4.55
N ASP A 481 -0.84 -22.85 5.72
CA ASP A 481 -0.87 -21.70 6.62
C ASP A 481 0.54 -21.33 7.10
N THR A 482 1.36 -22.32 7.49
CA THR A 482 2.75 -22.11 7.90
C THR A 482 3.61 -21.48 6.80
N HIS A 483 3.38 -21.85 5.51
CA HIS A 483 4.03 -21.17 4.39
C HIS A 483 3.56 -19.73 4.22
N ALA A 484 2.30 -19.43 4.55
CA ALA A 484 1.77 -18.07 4.49
C ALA A 484 2.32 -17.21 5.64
N GLU A 485 2.44 -17.75 6.85
CA GLU A 485 3.10 -17.11 8.00
C GLU A 485 4.58 -16.80 7.69
N ALA A 486 5.32 -17.77 7.17
CA ALA A 486 6.70 -17.60 6.73
C ALA A 486 6.81 -16.52 5.63
N ALA A 487 5.85 -16.49 4.69
CA ALA A 487 5.80 -15.47 3.65
C ALA A 487 5.52 -14.07 4.23
N ALA A 488 4.66 -13.93 5.24
CA ALA A 488 4.41 -12.67 5.93
C ALA A 488 5.70 -12.11 6.54
N ALA A 489 6.46 -12.94 7.22
CA ALA A 489 7.76 -12.56 7.78
C ALA A 489 8.75 -12.11 6.69
N ILE A 490 8.87 -12.86 5.60
CA ILE A 490 9.74 -12.53 4.48
C ILE A 490 9.31 -11.20 3.80
N PHE A 491 8.01 -11.00 3.58
CA PHE A 491 7.50 -9.73 3.04
C PHE A 491 7.81 -8.55 3.96
N SER A 492 7.72 -8.73 5.29
CA SER A 492 8.08 -7.71 6.29
C SER A 492 9.54 -7.28 6.14
N ILE A 493 10.44 -8.23 6.06
CA ILE A 493 11.87 -7.98 5.85
C ILE A 493 12.12 -7.26 4.51
N ILE A 494 11.61 -7.79 3.39
CA ILE A 494 11.86 -7.24 2.06
C ILE A 494 11.27 -5.83 1.92
N ALA A 495 10.08 -5.58 2.45
CA ALA A 495 9.44 -4.27 2.40
C ALA A 495 10.21 -3.25 3.23
N SER A 496 10.62 -3.61 4.44
CA SER A 496 11.42 -2.76 5.32
C SER A 496 12.83 -2.52 4.78
N CYS A 497 13.48 -3.50 4.16
CA CYS A 497 14.76 -3.29 3.45
C CYS A 497 14.64 -2.20 2.39
N ARG A 498 13.58 -2.23 1.59
CA ARG A 498 13.35 -1.21 0.54
C ARG A 498 13.08 0.18 1.12
N LEU A 499 12.37 0.24 2.23
CA LEU A 499 12.11 1.48 2.95
C LEU A 499 13.43 2.14 3.39
N HIS A 500 14.38 1.35 3.88
CA HIS A 500 15.71 1.79 4.29
C HIS A 500 16.78 1.74 3.18
N THR A 501 16.37 1.61 1.92
CA THR A 501 17.31 1.57 0.76
C THR A 501 18.41 0.49 0.89
N LEU A 502 18.08 -0.64 1.51
CA LEU A 502 18.92 -1.83 1.58
C LEU A 502 18.62 -2.77 0.41
N ASP A 503 19.66 -3.43 -0.12
CA ASP A 503 19.45 -4.55 -1.03
C ASP A 503 18.95 -5.78 -0.24
N PRO A 504 17.72 -6.27 -0.51
CA PRO A 504 17.17 -7.40 0.22
C PRO A 504 17.98 -8.69 0.07
N PHE A 505 18.66 -8.89 -1.05
CA PHE A 505 19.50 -10.07 -1.25
C PHE A 505 20.71 -10.03 -0.32
N GLN A 506 21.46 -8.94 -0.34
CA GLN A 506 22.64 -8.78 0.50
C GLN A 506 22.26 -8.82 1.99
N TYR A 507 21.19 -8.13 2.36
CA TYR A 507 20.69 -8.14 3.73
C TYR A 507 20.36 -9.57 4.20
N LEU A 508 19.57 -10.33 3.42
CA LEU A 508 19.18 -11.69 3.79
C LEU A 508 20.38 -12.64 3.84
N GLU A 509 21.31 -12.54 2.89
CA GLU A 509 22.53 -13.34 2.92
C GLU A 509 23.32 -13.13 4.21
N GLU A 510 23.56 -11.88 4.58
CA GLU A 510 24.33 -11.49 5.77
C GLU A 510 23.56 -11.87 7.05
N ILE A 511 22.25 -11.59 7.13
CA ILE A 511 21.43 -11.89 8.30
C ILE A 511 21.33 -13.39 8.58
N LEU A 512 21.14 -14.23 7.56
CA LEU A 512 21.07 -15.68 7.75
C LEU A 512 22.40 -16.30 8.26
N ARG A 513 23.51 -15.56 8.14
CA ARG A 513 24.84 -15.95 8.67
C ARG A 513 25.07 -15.39 10.08
N VAL A 514 24.62 -14.17 10.34
CA VAL A 514 24.84 -13.44 11.59
C VAL A 514 23.88 -13.87 12.71
N LEU A 515 22.63 -14.17 12.35
CA LEU A 515 21.54 -14.44 13.29
C LEU A 515 21.85 -15.54 14.35
N PRO A 516 22.56 -16.66 14.05
CA PRO A 516 22.88 -17.67 15.04
C PRO A 516 23.72 -17.16 16.25
N TYR A 517 24.46 -16.07 16.06
CA TYR A 517 25.33 -15.48 17.07
C TYR A 517 24.64 -14.44 17.94
N TRP A 518 23.46 -13.91 17.50
CA TRP A 518 22.76 -12.83 18.18
C TRP A 518 21.86 -13.35 19.31
N THR A 519 21.81 -12.62 20.42
CA THR A 519 20.95 -12.92 21.57
C THR A 519 19.51 -12.41 21.34
N ARG A 520 18.54 -13.04 22.00
CA ARG A 520 17.10 -12.75 21.78
C ARG A 520 16.70 -11.31 22.08
N ASP A 521 17.25 -10.74 23.13
CA ASP A 521 17.03 -9.37 23.57
C ASP A 521 17.54 -8.33 22.59
N ARG A 522 18.39 -8.73 21.64
CA ARG A 522 19.04 -7.84 20.68
C ARG A 522 18.61 -8.06 19.23
N TYR A 523 17.62 -8.89 18.95
CA TYR A 523 17.17 -9.14 17.56
C TYR A 523 16.71 -7.89 16.82
N LEU A 524 16.22 -6.86 17.53
CA LEU A 524 15.82 -5.60 16.92
C LEU A 524 16.99 -4.89 16.22
N GLU A 525 18.23 -5.03 16.72
CA GLU A 525 19.42 -4.46 16.11
C GLU A 525 19.71 -5.02 14.71
N LEU A 526 19.19 -6.22 14.42
CA LEU A 526 19.29 -6.88 13.13
C LEU A 526 18.20 -6.44 12.16
N SER A 527 17.18 -5.67 12.61
CA SER A 527 16.11 -5.20 11.74
C SER A 527 16.64 -4.25 10.65
N PRO A 528 15.96 -4.14 9.49
CA PRO A 528 16.38 -3.25 8.41
C PRO A 528 16.62 -1.80 8.84
N LYS A 529 15.86 -1.29 9.82
CA LYS A 529 16.01 0.05 10.39
C LYS A 529 17.41 0.26 10.99
N TYR A 530 17.90 -0.69 11.75
CA TYR A 530 19.16 -0.59 12.49
C TYR A 530 20.34 -1.27 11.79
N TRP A 531 20.08 -2.05 10.73
CA TRP A 531 21.10 -2.89 10.10
C TRP A 531 22.35 -2.13 9.62
N ARG A 532 22.20 -0.93 9.06
CA ARG A 532 23.39 -0.15 8.64
C ARG A 532 24.34 0.15 9.79
N ALA A 533 23.79 0.53 10.95
CA ALA A 533 24.56 0.82 12.15
C ALA A 533 25.21 -0.45 12.71
N THR A 534 24.43 -1.53 12.80
CA THR A 534 24.91 -2.84 13.28
C THR A 534 25.98 -3.41 12.36
N ARG A 535 25.72 -3.42 11.05
CA ARG A 535 26.65 -3.92 10.02
C ARG A 535 27.99 -3.19 10.02
N GLY A 536 27.98 -1.87 10.21
CA GLY A 536 29.21 -1.05 10.25
C GLY A 536 30.11 -1.36 11.44
N ARG A 537 29.63 -2.14 12.42
CA ARG A 537 30.38 -2.56 13.62
C ARG A 537 30.88 -4.01 13.54
N LEU A 538 30.44 -4.77 12.52
CA LEU A 538 30.94 -6.10 12.20
C LEU A 538 32.27 -5.98 11.42
N ARG A 539 33.15 -6.94 11.58
CA ARG A 539 34.39 -6.99 10.83
C ARG A 539 34.13 -7.28 9.36
N ALA A 540 34.70 -6.46 8.48
CA ALA A 540 34.53 -6.59 7.03
C ALA A 540 34.99 -7.96 6.50
N GLU A 541 36.02 -8.53 7.12
CA GLU A 541 36.59 -9.85 6.77
C GLU A 541 35.60 -10.99 7.08
N GLU A 542 34.88 -10.92 8.23
CA GLU A 542 33.85 -11.89 8.61
C GLU A 542 32.66 -11.87 7.64
N LEU A 543 32.27 -10.66 7.19
CA LEU A 543 31.21 -10.49 6.19
C LEU A 543 31.64 -10.96 4.80
N ALA A 544 32.90 -10.77 4.41
CA ALA A 544 33.42 -11.16 3.11
C ALA A 544 33.62 -12.68 2.95
N THR A 545 33.88 -13.38 4.05
CA THR A 545 34.15 -14.83 4.05
C THR A 545 32.84 -15.61 4.07
N PRO A 546 32.56 -16.52 3.13
CA PRO A 546 31.30 -17.27 3.07
C PRO A 546 30.96 -18.07 4.35
N ILE A 547 31.96 -18.60 5.03
CA ILE A 547 31.85 -19.32 6.30
C ILE A 547 32.79 -18.65 7.31
N SER A 548 32.25 -17.98 8.30
CA SER A 548 33.01 -17.37 9.41
C SER A 548 32.19 -17.41 10.69
N ALA A 549 32.86 -17.41 11.83
CA ALA A 549 32.26 -17.03 13.09
C ALA A 549 32.13 -15.50 13.13
N PHE A 550 31.14 -15.00 13.86
CA PHE A 550 30.91 -13.57 14.03
C PHE A 550 31.09 -13.20 15.50
N GLU A 551 31.87 -12.16 15.72
CA GLU A 551 31.95 -11.54 17.05
C GLU A 551 30.85 -10.49 17.18
N VAL A 552 29.93 -10.71 18.14
CA VAL A 552 28.81 -9.81 18.37
C VAL A 552 29.31 -8.52 19.03
N PRO A 553 29.17 -7.35 18.37
CA PRO A 553 29.61 -6.09 18.95
C PRO A 553 28.78 -5.72 20.18
N PRO A 554 29.23 -4.80 21.05
CA PRO A 554 28.41 -4.29 22.14
C PRO A 554 27.06 -3.74 21.67
N PRO A 555 26.01 -3.62 22.51
CA PRO A 555 24.71 -3.10 22.11
C PRO A 555 24.79 -1.72 21.44
N LEU A 556 23.86 -1.43 20.52
CA LEU A 556 23.69 -0.10 19.97
C LEU A 556 23.30 0.86 21.12
N GLY A 557 24.09 1.92 21.36
CA GLY A 557 23.76 2.93 22.34
C GLY A 557 22.59 3.82 21.86
N GLU A 558 21.95 4.54 22.78
CA GLU A 558 20.81 5.44 22.48
C GLU A 558 21.09 6.47 21.36
N VAL A 559 22.33 6.92 21.20
CA VAL A 559 22.75 7.88 20.15
C VAL A 559 22.62 7.31 18.74
N ALA A 560 22.79 6.00 18.57
CA ALA A 560 22.66 5.35 17.26
C ALA A 560 21.18 5.21 16.82
N ALA A 561 20.25 5.14 17.77
CA ALA A 561 18.81 5.10 17.51
C ALA A 561 18.31 6.44 16.92
N VAL A 562 18.82 7.57 17.40
CA VAL A 562 18.43 8.92 16.92
C VAL A 562 18.93 9.17 15.49
N SER A 563 20.14 8.69 15.13
CA SER A 563 20.66 8.85 13.76
C SER A 563 19.97 7.94 12.74
N ALA A 564 19.36 6.84 13.18
CA ALA A 564 18.58 5.95 12.33
C ALA A 564 17.21 6.54 11.96
N SER A 565 16.66 7.45 12.78
CA SER A 565 15.38 8.14 12.52
C SER A 565 15.51 9.31 11.52
N ALA A 566 16.74 9.76 11.23
CA ALA A 566 17.01 10.74 10.18
C ALA A 566 17.13 10.08 8.80
N SER A 567 16.11 9.37 8.35
CA SER A 567 16.03 8.89 6.98
C SER A 567 15.76 10.07 6.04
N PRO A 568 16.43 10.19 4.90
CA PRO A 568 16.15 11.26 3.96
C PRO A 568 14.74 11.05 3.39
N SER A 569 13.84 11.95 3.76
CA SER A 569 12.53 12.06 3.11
C SER A 569 12.73 12.39 1.63
N SER A 570 12.59 11.43 0.76
CA SER A 570 12.49 11.59 -0.69
C SER A 570 11.04 11.44 -1.15
#